data_70d8aeb625f5570b37b2b8cf4a597ef6
#
_entry.id   70d8aeb625f5570b37b2b8cf4a597ef6
#
_cell.length_a   1.000
_cell.length_b   1.000
_cell.length_c   1.000
_cell.angle_alpha   90.00
_cell.angle_beta   90.00
_cell.angle_gamma   90.00
#
_symmetry.space_group_name_H-M   'P 1'
#
loop_
_entity.id
_entity.type
_entity.pdbx_description
1 polymer ?
#
loop_
_entity_poly.entity_id
_entity_poly.type
_entity_poly.pdbx_seq_one_letter_code
_entity_poly.pdbx_strand_id
1 'polypeptide(L)'
;MAARIKELYKNEVAPALMKKFAYKSPMQIPKLDKVVVNVGTGGEERDNAKAMEAIVGDITAITGQKAIVVKAKKSVANFKLRAGMAIGGKVTLRGDVMYEFIDRLFNVALPRVRDFKGINPNAFDGRGNYALGLKEQLIFPEIEYDQVDKIRGMDICFVTTANTDEEARELLKLLGAPFANN
;
A
#
# COMPACT_ATOMS: atom_id res chain seq x y z
N MET A 1 -18.93 -1.93 12.40
CA MET A 1 -19.50 -2.07 11.04
C MET A 1 -18.45 -2.75 10.17
N ALA A 2 -18.84 -3.63 9.26
CA ALA A 2 -17.88 -4.24 8.34
C ALA A 2 -17.41 -3.19 7.32
N ALA A 3 -16.13 -3.24 6.90
CA ALA A 3 -15.61 -2.33 5.89
C ALA A 3 -16.35 -2.50 4.55
N ARG A 4 -16.75 -1.42 3.91
CA ARG A 4 -17.54 -1.41 2.66
C ARG A 4 -16.91 -2.29 1.57
N ILE A 5 -15.61 -2.19 1.35
CA ILE A 5 -14.89 -3.02 0.36
C ILE A 5 -14.88 -4.50 0.73
N LYS A 6 -14.92 -4.85 2.02
CA LYS A 6 -15.02 -6.25 2.46
C LYS A 6 -16.39 -6.85 2.11
N GLU A 7 -17.45 -6.07 2.24
CA GLU A 7 -18.80 -6.48 1.81
C GLU A 7 -18.88 -6.59 0.29
N LEU A 8 -18.33 -5.61 -0.44
CA LEU A 8 -18.20 -5.64 -1.90
C LEU A 8 -17.47 -6.91 -2.37
N TYR A 9 -16.35 -7.25 -1.71
CA TYR A 9 -15.60 -8.46 -2.04
C TYR A 9 -16.47 -9.71 -1.91
N LYS A 10 -17.22 -9.85 -0.81
CA LYS A 10 -18.06 -11.04 -0.56
C LYS A 10 -19.22 -11.15 -1.53
N ASN A 11 -19.90 -10.02 -1.80
CA ASN A 11 -21.17 -10.02 -2.52
C ASN A 11 -21.00 -9.99 -4.04
N GLU A 12 -19.97 -9.31 -4.54
CA GLU A 12 -19.80 -9.05 -5.96
C GLU A 12 -18.50 -9.61 -6.52
N VAL A 13 -17.35 -9.32 -5.88
CA VAL A 13 -16.04 -9.65 -6.42
C VAL A 13 -15.77 -11.15 -6.43
N ALA A 14 -16.03 -11.84 -5.33
CA ALA A 14 -15.77 -13.28 -5.22
C ALA A 14 -16.62 -14.10 -6.20
N PRO A 15 -17.94 -13.87 -6.37
CA PRO A 15 -18.73 -14.55 -7.39
C PRO A 15 -18.27 -14.24 -8.82
N ALA A 16 -17.89 -12.99 -9.11
CA ALA A 16 -17.39 -12.58 -10.42
C ALA A 16 -16.09 -13.29 -10.79
N LEU A 17 -15.12 -13.35 -9.86
CA LEU A 17 -13.86 -14.07 -10.04
C LEU A 17 -14.08 -15.58 -10.22
N MET A 18 -14.98 -16.18 -9.43
CA MET A 18 -15.32 -17.58 -9.53
C MET A 18 -15.85 -17.93 -10.92
N LYS A 19 -16.71 -17.07 -11.46
CA LYS A 19 -17.27 -17.25 -12.80
C LYS A 19 -16.22 -17.04 -13.91
N LYS A 20 -15.35 -16.01 -13.76
CA LYS A 20 -14.36 -15.65 -14.80
C LYS A 20 -13.26 -16.69 -14.94
N PHE A 21 -12.73 -17.18 -13.82
CA PHE A 21 -11.61 -18.13 -13.80
C PHE A 21 -12.05 -19.60 -13.59
N ALA A 22 -13.36 -19.85 -13.50
CA ALA A 22 -13.95 -21.20 -13.37
C ALA A 22 -13.35 -22.01 -12.20
N TYR A 23 -13.16 -21.39 -11.03
CA TYR A 23 -12.63 -22.08 -9.87
C TYR A 23 -13.56 -23.21 -9.41
N LYS A 24 -12.94 -24.33 -9.01
CA LYS A 24 -13.69 -25.51 -8.50
C LYS A 24 -14.18 -25.38 -7.07
N SER A 25 -13.53 -24.50 -6.28
CA SER A 25 -13.87 -24.29 -4.85
C SER A 25 -13.84 -22.81 -4.52
N PRO A 26 -14.73 -22.32 -3.66
CA PRO A 26 -14.71 -20.97 -3.14
C PRO A 26 -13.39 -20.59 -2.42
N MET A 27 -12.68 -21.59 -1.88
CA MET A 27 -11.40 -21.37 -1.20
C MET A 27 -10.23 -21.06 -2.16
N GLN A 28 -10.39 -21.30 -3.47
CA GLN A 28 -9.40 -20.96 -4.48
C GLN A 28 -9.47 -19.50 -4.93
N ILE A 29 -10.59 -18.82 -4.64
CA ILE A 29 -10.79 -17.43 -5.05
C ILE A 29 -9.72 -16.56 -4.42
N PRO A 30 -9.00 -15.75 -5.24
CA PRO A 30 -7.98 -14.85 -4.73
C PRO A 30 -8.58 -13.78 -3.80
N LYS A 31 -7.87 -13.50 -2.72
CA LYS A 31 -8.23 -12.48 -1.74
C LYS A 31 -7.01 -11.66 -1.33
N LEU A 32 -7.24 -10.50 -0.79
CA LEU A 32 -6.18 -9.71 -0.16
C LEU A 32 -5.77 -10.36 1.17
N ASP A 33 -4.47 -10.59 1.34
CA ASP A 33 -3.89 -11.10 2.58
C ASP A 33 -3.45 -9.95 3.50
N LYS A 34 -2.70 -9.01 2.94
CA LYS A 34 -2.18 -7.83 3.66
C LYS A 34 -1.85 -6.70 2.70
N VAL A 35 -1.81 -5.49 3.25
CA VAL A 35 -1.22 -4.31 2.61
C VAL A 35 -0.05 -3.83 3.47
N VAL A 36 1.08 -3.59 2.83
CA VAL A 36 2.28 -3.09 3.49
C VAL A 36 2.55 -1.68 2.99
N VAL A 37 2.58 -0.73 3.90
CA VAL A 37 2.98 0.65 3.60
C VAL A 37 4.38 0.86 4.15
N ASN A 38 5.29 1.36 3.31
CA ASN A 38 6.67 1.63 3.64
C ASN A 38 7.08 3.03 3.21
N VAL A 39 7.77 3.74 4.09
CA VAL A 39 8.39 5.03 3.79
C VAL A 39 9.87 4.94 4.12
N GLY A 40 10.70 5.13 3.11
CA GLY A 40 12.15 5.16 3.28
C GLY A 40 12.68 6.56 3.53
N THR A 41 13.72 6.68 4.36
CA THR A 41 14.45 7.94 4.53
C THR A 41 15.44 8.14 3.39
N GLY A 42 15.52 9.37 2.87
CA GLY A 42 16.60 9.78 1.98
C GLY A 42 17.97 9.82 2.68
N GLY A 43 19.05 9.94 1.87
CA GLY A 43 20.43 9.80 2.34
C GLY A 43 20.83 10.66 3.54
N GLU A 44 20.35 11.90 3.64
CA GLU A 44 20.70 12.86 4.70
C GLU A 44 19.85 12.71 5.98
N GLU A 45 18.68 12.10 5.88
CA GLU A 45 17.75 11.92 7.01
C GLU A 45 17.96 10.61 7.75
N ARG A 46 18.94 9.81 7.35
CA ARG A 46 19.25 8.53 7.99
C ARG A 46 19.72 8.76 9.42
N ASP A 47 19.19 7.97 10.32
CA ASP A 47 19.48 8.05 11.77
C ASP A 47 19.09 9.38 12.44
N ASN A 48 18.27 10.22 11.77
CA ASN A 48 17.70 11.41 12.37
C ASN A 48 16.42 11.03 13.15
N ALA A 49 16.48 11.15 14.47
CA ALA A 49 15.36 10.77 15.34
C ALA A 49 14.08 11.57 15.03
N LYS A 50 14.18 12.89 14.75
CA LYS A 50 13.02 13.72 14.40
C LYS A 50 12.37 13.28 13.09
N ALA A 51 13.18 13.01 12.06
CA ALA A 51 12.67 12.52 10.78
C ALA A 51 11.99 11.16 10.94
N MET A 52 12.53 10.28 11.79
CA MET A 52 11.90 8.99 12.08
C MET A 52 10.57 9.13 12.81
N GLU A 53 10.49 10.01 13.80
CA GLU A 53 9.24 10.29 14.51
C GLU A 53 8.18 10.88 13.58
N ALA A 54 8.55 11.80 12.69
CA ALA A 54 7.66 12.35 11.68
C ALA A 54 7.13 11.26 10.74
N ILE A 55 8.00 10.40 10.18
CA ILE A 55 7.61 9.30 9.30
C ILE A 55 6.65 8.32 10.00
N VAL A 56 6.98 7.92 11.24
CA VAL A 56 6.13 7.02 12.02
C VAL A 56 4.79 7.69 12.34
N GLY A 57 4.80 8.99 12.65
CA GLY A 57 3.61 9.80 12.85
C GLY A 57 2.71 9.83 11.62
N ASP A 58 3.25 10.19 10.46
CA ASP A 58 2.54 10.27 9.18
C ASP A 58 1.90 8.91 8.82
N ILE A 59 2.69 7.83 8.84
CA ILE A 59 2.17 6.50 8.54
C ILE A 59 1.07 6.10 9.53
N THR A 60 1.24 6.42 10.81
CA THR A 60 0.25 6.09 11.85
C THR A 60 -1.04 6.88 11.65
N ALA A 61 -0.95 8.16 11.31
CA ALA A 61 -2.11 9.00 11.01
C ALA A 61 -2.88 8.48 9.78
N ILE A 62 -2.17 8.16 8.69
CA ILE A 62 -2.75 7.65 7.44
C ILE A 62 -3.43 6.29 7.64
N THR A 63 -2.80 5.38 8.38
CA THR A 63 -3.24 3.98 8.46
C THR A 63 -4.10 3.66 9.68
N GLY A 64 -4.04 4.51 10.71
CA GLY A 64 -4.68 4.25 11.99
C GLY A 64 -3.98 3.18 12.85
N GLN A 65 -2.86 2.62 12.37
CA GLN A 65 -2.08 1.61 13.07
C GLN A 65 -0.66 2.10 13.29
N LYS A 66 -0.13 1.95 14.50
CA LYS A 66 1.24 2.37 14.84
C LYS A 66 2.27 1.73 13.92
N ALA A 67 3.05 2.55 13.23
CA ALA A 67 4.13 2.09 12.38
C ALA A 67 5.36 1.68 13.20
N ILE A 68 6.18 0.80 12.63
CA ILE A 68 7.46 0.37 13.20
C ILE A 68 8.62 1.03 12.47
N VAL A 69 9.67 1.39 13.20
CA VAL A 69 10.94 1.84 12.63
C VAL A 69 11.68 0.66 12.02
N VAL A 70 12.08 0.80 10.76
CA VAL A 70 12.88 -0.20 10.04
C VAL A 70 14.35 0.15 10.17
N LYS A 71 15.17 -0.84 10.59
CA LYS A 71 16.60 -0.70 10.74
C LYS A 71 17.37 -1.45 9.65
N ALA A 72 18.52 -0.91 9.27
CA ALA A 72 19.41 -1.53 8.28
C ALA A 72 19.95 -2.86 8.82
N LYS A 73 19.87 -3.92 8.00
CA LYS A 73 20.37 -5.26 8.34
C LYS A 73 21.86 -5.40 8.09
N LYS A 74 22.40 -4.71 7.08
CA LYS A 74 23.81 -4.77 6.65
C LYS A 74 24.37 -3.36 6.50
N SER A 75 25.69 -3.24 6.74
CA SER A 75 26.42 -2.01 6.44
C SER A 75 26.76 -1.94 4.96
N VAL A 76 26.49 -0.80 4.32
CA VAL A 76 26.79 -0.55 2.90
C VAL A 76 27.49 0.81 2.80
N ALA A 77 28.80 0.80 2.49
CA ALA A 77 29.63 2.01 2.45
C ALA A 77 29.15 3.05 1.44
N ASN A 78 28.79 2.63 0.23
CA ASN A 78 28.29 3.50 -0.83
C ASN A 78 27.05 4.31 -0.44
N PHE A 79 26.22 3.75 0.40
CA PHE A 79 25.01 4.42 0.92
C PHE A 79 25.21 5.05 2.29
N LYS A 80 26.44 5.06 2.82
CA LYS A 80 26.79 5.54 4.17
C LYS A 80 25.89 4.91 5.25
N LEU A 81 25.57 3.63 5.09
CA LEU A 81 24.73 2.84 6.00
C LEU A 81 25.56 1.96 6.91
N ARG A 82 25.17 1.94 8.19
CA ARG A 82 25.65 0.98 9.18
C ARG A 82 24.52 0.07 9.64
N ALA A 83 24.83 -1.17 9.94
CA ALA A 83 23.86 -2.09 10.53
C ALA A 83 23.28 -1.50 11.82
N GLY A 84 21.96 -1.56 11.97
CA GLY A 84 21.24 -0.99 13.12
C GLY A 84 20.73 0.44 12.94
N MET A 85 21.22 1.22 11.94
CA MET A 85 20.71 2.56 11.67
C MET A 85 19.24 2.52 11.23
N ALA A 86 18.46 3.49 11.69
CA ALA A 86 17.08 3.68 11.27
C ALA A 86 17.03 4.19 9.82
N ILE A 87 16.27 3.50 8.97
CA ILE A 87 16.20 3.77 7.52
C ILE A 87 14.79 4.06 7.02
N GLY A 88 13.79 3.98 7.87
CA GLY A 88 12.41 4.27 7.48
C GLY A 88 11.37 3.73 8.45
N GLY A 89 10.12 3.89 8.07
CA GLY A 89 8.96 3.37 8.78
C GLY A 89 8.17 2.39 7.93
N LYS A 90 7.55 1.40 8.58
CA LYS A 90 6.70 0.40 7.92
C LYS A 90 5.50 0.05 8.77
N VAL A 91 4.36 -0.21 8.11
CA VAL A 91 3.19 -0.80 8.74
C VAL A 91 2.66 -1.94 7.87
N THR A 92 2.08 -2.95 8.49
CA THR A 92 1.41 -4.06 7.80
C THR A 92 -0.04 -4.10 8.25
N LEU A 93 -0.95 -3.87 7.33
CA LEU A 93 -2.38 -3.83 7.56
C LEU A 93 -3.02 -5.16 7.17
N ARG A 94 -3.96 -5.64 7.97
CA ARG A 94 -4.74 -6.86 7.74
C ARG A 94 -6.18 -6.67 8.17
N GLY A 95 -7.07 -7.55 7.71
CA GLY A 95 -8.47 -7.56 8.11
C GLY A 95 -9.21 -6.26 7.75
N ASP A 96 -10.07 -5.78 8.64
CA ASP A 96 -10.97 -4.64 8.35
C ASP A 96 -10.18 -3.34 8.14
N VAL A 97 -9.13 -3.09 8.93
CA VAL A 97 -8.26 -1.91 8.78
C VAL A 97 -7.61 -1.85 7.39
N MET A 98 -7.22 -3.01 6.85
CA MET A 98 -6.68 -3.10 5.48
C MET A 98 -7.73 -2.68 4.44
N TYR A 99 -8.96 -3.18 4.55
CA TYR A 99 -10.01 -2.84 3.60
C TYR A 99 -10.44 -1.37 3.68
N GLU A 100 -10.49 -0.79 4.87
CA GLU A 100 -10.77 0.63 5.06
C GLU A 100 -9.66 1.52 4.49
N PHE A 101 -8.39 1.13 4.68
CA PHE A 101 -7.27 1.83 4.08
C PHE A 101 -7.34 1.81 2.54
N ILE A 102 -7.65 0.66 1.94
CA ILE A 102 -7.79 0.52 0.48
C ILE A 102 -8.93 1.39 -0.05
N ASP A 103 -10.06 1.43 0.66
CA ASP A 103 -11.20 2.27 0.29
C ASP A 103 -10.81 3.75 0.23
N ARG A 104 -10.15 4.26 1.26
CA ARG A 104 -9.65 5.64 1.29
C ARG A 104 -8.59 5.89 0.22
N LEU A 105 -7.68 4.95 0.02
CA LEU A 105 -6.64 5.05 -0.99
C LEU A 105 -7.22 5.20 -2.40
N PHE A 106 -8.15 4.31 -2.81
CA PHE A 106 -8.67 4.30 -4.17
C PHE A 106 -9.67 5.43 -4.43
N ASN A 107 -10.53 5.74 -3.48
CA ASN A 107 -11.64 6.66 -3.68
C ASN A 107 -11.34 8.10 -3.23
N VAL A 108 -10.37 8.31 -2.35
CA VAL A 108 -10.07 9.64 -1.80
C VAL A 108 -8.66 10.08 -2.14
N ALA A 109 -7.63 9.28 -1.84
CA ALA A 109 -6.24 9.69 -1.98
C ALA A 109 -5.77 9.73 -3.43
N LEU A 110 -5.97 8.66 -4.22
CA LEU A 110 -5.52 8.61 -5.60
C LEU A 110 -6.14 9.69 -6.51
N PRO A 111 -7.43 10.04 -6.42
CA PRO A 111 -8.00 11.14 -7.21
C PRO A 111 -7.38 12.51 -6.90
N ARG A 112 -6.77 12.69 -5.73
CA ARG A 112 -6.07 13.92 -5.33
C ARG A 112 -4.64 14.04 -5.85
N VAL A 113 -4.10 12.96 -6.42
CA VAL A 113 -2.78 12.98 -7.06
C VAL A 113 -2.82 13.93 -8.26
N ARG A 114 -1.86 14.85 -8.32
CA ARG A 114 -1.74 15.77 -9.43
C ARG A 114 -1.50 15.01 -10.75
N ASP A 115 -2.25 15.36 -11.79
CA ASP A 115 -2.19 14.76 -13.13
C ASP A 115 -2.38 13.22 -13.11
N PHE A 116 -3.27 12.74 -12.25
CA PHE A 116 -3.53 11.31 -12.13
C PHE A 116 -4.16 10.73 -13.40
N LYS A 117 -3.47 9.78 -14.02
CA LYS A 117 -3.90 9.06 -15.24
C LYS A 117 -4.22 7.58 -14.99
N GLY A 118 -4.28 7.17 -13.73
CA GLY A 118 -4.42 5.78 -13.33
C GLY A 118 -3.11 5.16 -12.83
N ILE A 119 -3.23 4.03 -12.14
CA ILE A 119 -2.09 3.26 -11.63
C ILE A 119 -1.54 2.35 -12.73
N ASN A 120 -0.25 2.03 -12.66
CA ASN A 120 0.42 1.19 -13.66
C ASN A 120 -0.16 -0.24 -13.66
N PRO A 121 -0.73 -0.72 -14.78
CA PRO A 121 -1.31 -2.07 -14.85
C PRO A 121 -0.26 -3.19 -14.83
N ASN A 122 1.04 -2.89 -14.97
CA ASN A 122 2.11 -3.87 -15.11
C ASN A 122 3.04 -3.94 -13.88
N ALA A 123 2.68 -3.32 -12.76
CA ALA A 123 3.50 -3.30 -11.55
C ALA A 123 3.24 -4.53 -10.64
N PHE A 124 3.10 -5.71 -11.25
CA PHE A 124 2.97 -7.00 -10.58
C PHE A 124 4.31 -7.73 -10.52
N ASP A 125 4.47 -8.63 -9.57
CA ASP A 125 5.73 -9.36 -9.28
C ASP A 125 5.82 -10.75 -9.96
N GLY A 126 4.86 -11.15 -10.78
CA GLY A 126 4.77 -12.48 -11.38
C GLY A 126 4.08 -13.52 -10.48
N ARG A 127 3.71 -13.15 -9.25
CA ARG A 127 3.07 -14.03 -8.26
C ARG A 127 1.77 -13.44 -7.69
N GLY A 128 1.19 -12.50 -8.40
CA GLY A 128 -0.07 -11.88 -8.00
C GLY A 128 0.02 -10.82 -6.90
N ASN A 129 1.20 -10.29 -6.58
CA ASN A 129 1.33 -9.14 -5.71
C ASN A 129 1.52 -7.86 -6.54
N TYR A 130 1.02 -6.74 -6.03
CA TYR A 130 1.07 -5.46 -6.72
C TYR A 130 1.80 -4.42 -5.88
N ALA A 131 2.64 -3.60 -6.51
CA ALA A 131 3.35 -2.51 -5.86
C ALA A 131 2.95 -1.16 -6.45
N LEU A 132 2.59 -0.21 -5.58
CA LEU A 132 2.22 1.16 -5.92
C LEU A 132 3.19 2.12 -5.24
N GLY A 133 3.92 2.92 -6.02
CA GLY A 133 4.72 4.03 -5.52
C GLY A 133 3.94 5.33 -5.55
N LEU A 134 3.89 6.03 -4.43
CA LEU A 134 3.35 7.38 -4.32
C LEU A 134 4.49 8.36 -4.08
N LYS A 135 4.44 9.52 -4.72
CA LYS A 135 5.48 10.55 -4.61
C LYS A 135 5.33 11.42 -3.37
N GLU A 136 4.10 11.61 -2.89
CA GLU A 136 3.77 12.58 -1.86
C GLU A 136 2.77 11.98 -0.86
N GLN A 137 3.00 12.20 0.45
CA GLN A 137 2.06 11.81 1.50
C GLN A 137 0.87 12.78 1.62
N LEU A 138 0.97 13.98 1.05
CA LEU A 138 -0.06 15.03 1.13
C LEU A 138 -1.38 14.69 0.41
N ILE A 139 -1.40 13.62 -0.38
CA ILE A 139 -2.63 13.15 -1.02
C ILE A 139 -3.65 12.60 -0.01
N PHE A 140 -3.18 12.19 1.17
CA PHE A 140 -4.04 11.70 2.23
C PHE A 140 -4.64 12.86 3.03
N PRO A 141 -5.98 12.90 3.21
CA PRO A 141 -6.63 13.98 3.94
C PRO A 141 -6.30 14.03 5.43
N GLU A 142 -5.77 12.95 5.96
CA GLU A 142 -5.35 12.82 7.36
C GLU A 142 -4.06 13.60 7.67
N ILE A 143 -3.34 14.03 6.64
CA ILE A 143 -2.09 14.77 6.76
C ILE A 143 -2.35 16.26 6.54
N GLU A 144 -2.09 17.06 7.56
CA GLU A 144 -2.17 18.52 7.48
C GLU A 144 -0.88 19.09 6.93
N TYR A 145 -0.98 19.95 5.91
CA TYR A 145 0.17 20.54 5.23
C TYR A 145 1.12 21.28 6.17
N ASP A 146 0.56 21.99 7.15
CA ASP A 146 1.32 22.80 8.10
C ASP A 146 2.15 21.98 9.11
N GLN A 147 1.82 20.70 9.27
CA GLN A 147 2.53 19.79 10.19
C GLN A 147 3.60 18.96 9.48
N VAL A 148 3.66 19.02 8.14
CA VAL A 148 4.61 18.23 7.37
C VAL A 148 5.97 18.89 7.33
N ASP A 149 6.95 18.23 7.93
CA ASP A 149 8.36 18.63 7.90
C ASP A 149 8.97 18.57 6.50
N LYS A 150 8.67 17.48 5.76
CA LYS A 150 9.17 17.25 4.40
C LYS A 150 8.22 16.36 3.61
N ILE A 151 8.07 16.65 2.31
CA ILE A 151 7.36 15.79 1.38
C ILE A 151 8.16 14.49 1.18
N ARG A 152 7.51 13.37 1.46
CA ARG A 152 8.09 12.03 1.33
C ARG A 152 7.19 11.14 0.50
N GLY A 153 7.83 10.34 -0.36
CA GLY A 153 7.15 9.27 -1.07
C GLY A 153 6.92 8.06 -0.19
N MET A 154 6.02 7.19 -0.62
CA MET A 154 5.76 5.91 0.03
C MET A 154 5.50 4.81 -0.98
N ASP A 155 5.83 3.58 -0.58
CA ASP A 155 5.54 2.38 -1.33
C ASP A 155 4.44 1.60 -0.64
N ILE A 156 3.41 1.22 -1.40
CA ILE A 156 2.26 0.45 -0.94
C ILE A 156 2.27 -0.88 -1.68
N CYS A 157 2.48 -1.97 -0.96
CA CYS A 157 2.48 -3.32 -1.51
C CYS A 157 1.18 -4.04 -1.14
N PHE A 158 0.44 -4.47 -2.14
CA PHE A 158 -0.75 -5.31 -1.99
C PHE A 158 -0.33 -6.77 -2.14
N VAL A 159 -0.45 -7.53 -1.09
CA VAL A 159 -0.17 -8.97 -1.09
C VAL A 159 -1.48 -9.71 -1.21
N THR A 160 -1.59 -10.55 -2.23
CA THR A 160 -2.79 -11.34 -2.50
C THR A 160 -2.50 -12.84 -2.39
N THR A 161 -3.54 -13.63 -2.38
CA THR A 161 -3.45 -15.10 -2.47
C THR A 161 -3.60 -15.61 -3.91
N ALA A 162 -3.58 -14.72 -4.90
CA ALA A 162 -3.62 -15.09 -6.30
C ALA A 162 -2.37 -15.86 -6.71
N ASN A 163 -2.51 -16.79 -7.65
CA ASN A 163 -1.39 -17.55 -8.20
C ASN A 163 -0.77 -16.86 -9.42
N THR A 164 -1.55 -16.04 -10.12
CA THR A 164 -1.13 -15.33 -11.34
C THR A 164 -1.41 -13.83 -11.22
N ASP A 165 -0.68 -13.03 -11.98
CA ASP A 165 -0.87 -11.58 -12.05
C ASP A 165 -2.22 -11.20 -12.67
N GLU A 166 -2.74 -12.05 -13.57
CA GLU A 166 -4.06 -11.82 -14.19
C GLU A 166 -5.19 -11.93 -13.17
N GLU A 167 -5.14 -12.94 -12.30
CA GLU A 167 -6.09 -13.09 -11.20
C GLU A 167 -6.05 -11.90 -10.24
N ALA A 168 -4.84 -11.47 -9.86
CA ALA A 168 -4.64 -10.33 -8.97
C ALA A 168 -5.08 -9.01 -9.60
N ARG A 169 -4.81 -8.81 -10.88
CA ARG A 169 -5.25 -7.62 -11.62
C ARG A 169 -6.76 -7.52 -11.64
N GLU A 170 -7.43 -8.62 -11.94
CA GLU A 170 -8.90 -8.65 -11.94
C GLU A 170 -9.48 -8.43 -10.55
N LEU A 171 -8.88 -9.05 -9.53
CA LEU A 171 -9.25 -8.82 -8.13
C LEU A 171 -9.18 -7.33 -7.78
N LEU A 172 -8.04 -6.67 -8.03
CA LEU A 172 -7.86 -5.26 -7.71
C LEU A 172 -8.78 -4.36 -8.53
N LYS A 173 -9.01 -4.69 -9.82
CA LYS A 173 -9.94 -3.97 -10.69
C LYS A 173 -11.37 -3.99 -10.15
N LEU A 174 -11.85 -5.16 -9.76
CA LEU A 174 -13.19 -5.32 -9.17
C LEU A 174 -13.33 -4.68 -7.80
N LEU A 175 -12.23 -4.52 -7.04
CA LEU A 175 -12.19 -3.75 -5.80
C LEU A 175 -12.14 -2.22 -6.02
N GLY A 176 -12.10 -1.76 -7.27
CA GLY A 176 -12.12 -0.34 -7.61
C GLY A 176 -10.76 0.29 -7.86
N ALA A 177 -9.70 -0.49 -8.04
CA ALA A 177 -8.38 0.05 -8.38
C ALA A 177 -8.41 0.77 -9.74
N PRO A 178 -8.04 2.07 -9.82
CA PRO A 178 -8.11 2.87 -11.03
C PRO A 178 -6.88 2.62 -11.92
N PHE A 179 -6.83 1.50 -12.61
CA PHE A 179 -5.77 1.22 -13.57
C PHE A 179 -5.80 2.17 -14.76
N ALA A 180 -4.62 2.58 -15.24
CA ALA A 180 -4.50 3.35 -16.46
C ALA A 180 -5.03 2.54 -17.66
N ASN A 181 -5.86 3.18 -18.48
CA ASN A 181 -6.24 2.61 -19.78
C ASN A 181 -5.03 2.77 -20.72
N ASN A 182 -4.49 1.67 -21.19
CA ASN A 182 -3.51 1.66 -22.28
C ASN A 182 -4.21 1.89 -23.62
#